data_76a6e556477e7bc33c5f4726092cb603
#
_entry.id   76a6e556477e7bc33c5f4726092cb603
#
_cell.length_a   1.000
_cell.length_b   1.000
_cell.length_c   1.000
_cell.angle_alpha   90.00
_cell.angle_beta   90.00
_cell.angle_gamma   90.00
#
_symmetry.space_group_name_H-M   'P 1'
#
loop_
_entity.id
_entity.type
_entity.pdbx_description
1 polymer ?
#
loop_
_entity_poly.entity_id
_entity_poly.type
_entity_poly.pdbx_seq_one_letter_code
_entity_poly.pdbx_strand_id
1 'polypeptide(L)'
;EYHKLKGDVLQRIFHHFQNVNCILQFYQGDVRYVSKSTQRTRNQADSFLETEVLADVESLILTESFNKVTLYAESNRMPEVLEKMITFKDPDCMGFLVDPNRFEFSDPRINKGYGLKKLCQHYGVAMEHILAFGNATNDIPMLSTAGIGVCVQNATDDVKAICDVISPYTNDESAIGNYLNENLL
;
A
#
# COMPACT_ATOMS: atom_id res chain seq x y z
N GLU A 1 -6.48 -1.73 16.61
CA GLU A 1 -7.62 -0.99 16.04
C GLU A 1 -7.58 -1.19 14.52
N TYR A 2 -8.63 -1.79 13.96
CA TYR A 2 -8.71 -2.05 12.52
C TYR A 2 -9.62 -0.99 11.90
N HIS A 3 -9.05 -0.11 11.09
CA HIS A 3 -9.81 0.76 10.22
C HIS A 3 -10.09 0.00 8.92
N LYS A 4 -11.34 -0.23 8.62
CA LYS A 4 -11.78 -0.99 7.45
C LYS A 4 -12.59 -0.10 6.52
N LEU A 5 -12.43 -0.31 5.22
CA LEU A 5 -13.34 0.21 4.22
C LEU A 5 -14.72 -0.44 4.40
N LYS A 6 -15.77 0.34 4.36
CA LYS A 6 -17.16 -0.08 4.61
C LYS A 6 -17.96 -0.11 3.31
N GLY A 7 -19.15 -0.70 3.38
CA GLY A 7 -19.99 -1.02 2.23
C GLY A 7 -20.19 0.09 1.20
N ASP A 8 -20.48 1.32 1.62
CA ASP A 8 -20.70 2.45 0.71
C ASP A 8 -19.42 2.86 -0.05
N VAL A 9 -18.27 2.89 0.61
CA VAL A 9 -16.97 3.14 -0.02
C VAL A 9 -16.61 2.00 -0.98
N LEU A 10 -16.83 0.76 -0.55
CA LEU A 10 -16.56 -0.43 -1.36
C LEU A 10 -17.43 -0.45 -2.63
N GLN A 11 -18.71 -0.07 -2.51
CA GLN A 11 -19.61 0.05 -3.65
C GLN A 11 -19.15 1.14 -4.62
N ARG A 12 -18.72 2.32 -4.12
CA ARG A 12 -18.18 3.39 -4.99
C ARG A 12 -16.94 2.93 -5.75
N ILE A 13 -16.00 2.21 -5.08
CA ILE A 13 -14.83 1.61 -5.75
C ILE A 13 -15.30 0.60 -6.80
N PHE A 14 -16.15 -0.36 -6.42
CA PHE A 14 -16.63 -1.41 -7.31
C PHE A 14 -17.30 -0.83 -8.56
N HIS A 15 -18.27 0.05 -8.39
CA HIS A 15 -19.02 0.64 -9.51
C HIS A 15 -18.15 1.51 -10.42
N HIS A 16 -17.14 2.19 -9.87
CA HIS A 16 -16.24 3.01 -10.67
C HIS A 16 -15.36 2.15 -11.60
N PHE A 17 -14.96 0.95 -11.15
CA PHE A 17 -14.04 0.07 -11.88
C PHE A 17 -14.70 -1.16 -12.51
N GLN A 18 -16.00 -1.39 -12.35
CA GLN A 18 -16.69 -2.60 -12.85
C GLN A 18 -16.57 -2.82 -14.37
N ASN A 19 -16.41 -1.74 -15.15
CA ASN A 19 -16.27 -1.79 -16.61
C ASN A 19 -14.80 -1.75 -17.07
N VAL A 20 -13.85 -1.80 -16.15
CA VAL A 20 -12.42 -1.84 -16.45
C VAL A 20 -11.96 -3.29 -16.44
N ASN A 21 -11.15 -3.68 -17.41
CA ASN A 21 -10.60 -5.04 -17.45
C ASN A 21 -9.49 -5.21 -16.41
N CYS A 22 -9.90 -5.35 -15.16
CA CYS A 22 -9.04 -5.53 -13.98
C CYS A 22 -9.59 -6.62 -13.06
N ILE A 23 -8.78 -7.06 -12.12
CA ILE A 23 -9.18 -7.97 -11.05
C ILE A 23 -9.24 -7.18 -9.75
N LEU A 24 -10.43 -7.06 -9.18
CA LEU A 24 -10.62 -6.51 -7.84
C LEU A 24 -10.36 -7.60 -6.80
N GLN A 25 -9.59 -7.25 -5.79
CA GLN A 25 -9.17 -8.13 -4.71
C GLN A 25 -9.45 -7.44 -3.37
N PHE A 26 -10.20 -8.07 -2.51
CA PHE A 26 -10.66 -7.53 -1.22
C PHE A 26 -10.02 -8.29 -0.09
N TYR A 27 -9.37 -7.61 0.86
CA TYR A 27 -8.57 -8.22 1.91
C TYR A 27 -9.23 -8.13 3.27
N GLN A 28 -9.35 -9.28 3.94
CA GLN A 28 -9.84 -9.39 5.30
C GLN A 28 -8.90 -10.32 6.11
N GLY A 29 -7.96 -9.73 6.83
CA GLY A 29 -6.86 -10.49 7.45
C GLY A 29 -6.03 -11.20 6.38
N ASP A 30 -5.84 -12.49 6.55
CA ASP A 30 -5.07 -13.34 5.62
C ASP A 30 -5.93 -13.92 4.48
N VAL A 31 -7.20 -13.51 4.40
CA VAL A 31 -8.11 -13.94 3.33
C VAL A 31 -8.23 -12.85 2.28
N ARG A 32 -8.09 -13.25 1.03
CA ARG A 32 -8.22 -12.42 -0.15
C ARG A 32 -9.34 -12.91 -1.04
N TYR A 33 -10.41 -12.14 -1.11
CA TYR A 33 -11.55 -12.40 -1.99
C TYR A 33 -11.28 -11.76 -3.36
N VAL A 34 -11.41 -12.53 -4.43
CA VAL A 34 -11.11 -12.07 -5.79
C VAL A 34 -12.35 -12.17 -6.68
N SER A 35 -12.56 -11.15 -7.52
CA SER A 35 -13.62 -11.18 -8.55
C SER A 35 -13.32 -12.17 -9.68
N LYS A 36 -12.04 -12.51 -9.87
CA LYS A 36 -11.56 -13.49 -10.86
C LYS A 36 -10.29 -14.16 -10.35
N SER A 37 -10.29 -15.50 -10.32
CA SER A 37 -9.09 -16.27 -10.00
C SER A 37 -8.30 -16.59 -11.27
N THR A 38 -7.00 -16.38 -11.22
CA THR A 38 -6.03 -16.67 -12.29
C THR A 38 -4.82 -17.36 -11.71
N GLN A 39 -3.95 -17.94 -12.55
CA GLN A 39 -2.68 -18.51 -12.06
C GLN A 39 -1.84 -17.45 -11.31
N ARG A 40 -1.85 -16.22 -11.81
CA ARG A 40 -1.11 -15.12 -11.21
C ARG A 40 -1.64 -14.74 -9.82
N THR A 41 -2.98 -14.64 -9.66
CA THR A 41 -3.56 -14.32 -8.34
C THR A 41 -3.29 -15.43 -7.34
N ARG A 42 -3.35 -16.69 -7.75
CA ARG A 42 -2.98 -17.84 -6.90
C ARG A 42 -1.51 -17.82 -6.49
N ASN A 43 -0.59 -17.62 -7.44
CA ASN A 43 0.84 -17.50 -7.14
C ASN A 43 1.13 -16.35 -6.17
N GLN A 44 0.40 -15.24 -6.31
CA GLN A 44 0.51 -14.12 -5.37
C GLN A 44 0.03 -14.52 -3.97
N ALA A 45 -1.11 -15.23 -3.86
CA ALA A 45 -1.61 -15.72 -2.58
C ALA A 45 -0.58 -16.63 -1.89
N ASP A 46 -0.04 -17.59 -2.63
CA ASP A 46 0.99 -18.51 -2.13
C ASP A 46 2.24 -17.76 -1.64
N SER A 47 2.70 -16.75 -2.39
CA SER A 47 3.89 -15.96 -2.04
C SER A 47 3.72 -15.15 -0.76
N PHE A 48 2.50 -14.71 -0.45
CA PHE A 48 2.18 -13.93 0.75
C PHE A 48 1.51 -14.73 1.85
N LEU A 49 1.39 -16.06 1.70
CA LEU A 49 0.71 -16.96 2.62
C LEU A 49 -0.75 -16.55 2.88
N GLU A 50 -1.42 -16.05 1.84
CA GLU A 50 -2.81 -15.62 1.87
C GLU A 50 -3.73 -16.74 1.35
N THR A 51 -4.96 -16.80 1.85
CA THR A 51 -6.00 -17.66 1.31
C THR A 51 -6.79 -16.94 0.23
N GLU A 52 -6.70 -17.40 -1.03
CA GLU A 52 -7.52 -16.85 -2.11
C GLU A 52 -8.91 -17.50 -2.14
N VAL A 53 -9.95 -16.68 -2.19
CA VAL A 53 -11.36 -17.10 -2.32
C VAL A 53 -11.97 -16.41 -3.54
N LEU A 54 -12.40 -17.18 -4.53
CA LEU A 54 -13.23 -16.66 -5.62
C LEU A 54 -14.62 -16.33 -5.07
N ALA A 55 -15.05 -15.08 -5.22
CA ALA A 55 -16.31 -14.62 -4.64
C ALA A 55 -17.11 -13.75 -5.62
N ASP A 56 -18.43 -13.75 -5.44
CA ASP A 56 -19.29 -12.69 -5.93
C ASP A 56 -19.04 -11.44 -5.07
N VAL A 57 -18.07 -10.63 -5.52
CA VAL A 57 -17.63 -9.46 -4.77
C VAL A 57 -18.70 -8.38 -4.68
N GLU A 58 -19.62 -8.30 -5.64
CA GLU A 58 -20.73 -7.34 -5.62
C GLU A 58 -21.68 -7.61 -4.44
N SER A 59 -22.03 -8.87 -4.22
CA SER A 59 -22.82 -9.27 -3.06
C SER A 59 -22.05 -9.14 -1.75
N LEU A 60 -20.76 -9.50 -1.77
CA LEU A 60 -19.93 -9.54 -0.57
C LEU A 60 -19.69 -8.14 0.03
N ILE A 61 -19.49 -7.12 -0.80
CA ILE A 61 -19.26 -5.74 -0.34
C ILE A 61 -20.48 -5.10 0.33
N LEU A 62 -21.67 -5.67 0.19
CA LEU A 62 -22.89 -5.18 0.85
C LEU A 62 -22.93 -5.54 2.34
N THR A 63 -22.29 -6.62 2.72
CA THR A 63 -22.37 -7.19 4.07
C THR A 63 -21.04 -7.16 4.83
N GLU A 64 -19.93 -7.15 4.11
CA GLU A 64 -18.59 -7.27 4.68
C GLU A 64 -17.82 -5.95 4.67
N SER A 65 -16.77 -5.90 5.48
CA SER A 65 -15.81 -4.79 5.52
C SER A 65 -14.39 -5.30 5.34
N PHE A 66 -13.56 -4.56 4.61
CA PHE A 66 -12.23 -5.01 4.21
C PHE A 66 -11.14 -4.06 4.67
N ASN A 67 -9.97 -4.61 4.96
CA ASN A 67 -8.80 -3.83 5.37
C ASN A 67 -8.30 -2.95 4.22
N LYS A 68 -8.33 -3.50 3.00
CA LYS A 68 -7.96 -2.81 1.77
C LYS A 68 -8.60 -3.49 0.56
N VAL A 69 -8.63 -2.76 -0.55
CA VAL A 69 -8.99 -3.28 -1.87
C VAL A 69 -7.82 -3.05 -2.79
N THR A 70 -7.39 -4.07 -3.53
CA THR A 70 -6.42 -3.87 -4.60
C THR A 70 -7.07 -4.13 -5.96
N LEU A 71 -6.56 -3.43 -6.95
CA LEU A 71 -6.93 -3.54 -8.33
C LEU A 71 -5.69 -3.98 -9.09
N TYR A 72 -5.76 -5.15 -9.71
CA TYR A 72 -4.72 -5.67 -10.57
C TYR A 72 -5.15 -5.63 -12.04
N ALA A 73 -4.26 -5.16 -12.89
CA ALA A 73 -4.43 -5.21 -14.34
C ALA A 73 -3.12 -5.63 -15.03
N GLU A 74 -3.25 -6.26 -16.19
CA GLU A 74 -2.10 -6.51 -17.05
C GLU A 74 -1.48 -5.19 -17.52
N SER A 75 -0.16 -5.18 -17.79
CA SER A 75 0.58 -3.95 -18.09
C SER A 75 0.00 -3.17 -19.29
N ASN A 76 -0.55 -3.86 -20.28
CA ASN A 76 -1.21 -3.25 -21.43
C ASN A 76 -2.59 -2.65 -21.11
N ARG A 77 -3.16 -2.91 -19.91
CA ARG A 77 -4.42 -2.37 -19.42
C ARG A 77 -4.25 -1.29 -18.36
N MET A 78 -3.05 -1.16 -17.79
CA MET A 78 -2.78 -0.15 -16.75
C MET A 78 -3.08 1.28 -17.19
N PRO A 79 -2.85 1.71 -18.45
CA PRO A 79 -3.24 3.06 -18.87
C PRO A 79 -4.73 3.36 -18.67
N GLU A 80 -5.62 2.41 -18.99
CA GLU A 80 -7.07 2.53 -18.77
C GLU A 80 -7.41 2.64 -17.27
N VAL A 81 -6.74 1.85 -16.44
CA VAL A 81 -6.90 1.89 -14.98
C VAL A 81 -6.46 3.24 -14.43
N LEU A 82 -5.30 3.73 -14.84
CA LEU A 82 -4.76 5.02 -14.36
C LEU A 82 -5.66 6.20 -14.77
N GLU A 83 -6.23 6.18 -15.98
CA GLU A 83 -7.20 7.18 -16.42
C GLU A 83 -8.44 7.20 -15.51
N LYS A 84 -8.96 6.02 -15.17
CA LYS A 84 -10.07 5.88 -14.21
C LYS A 84 -9.67 6.35 -12.80
N MET A 85 -8.45 6.08 -12.37
CA MET A 85 -7.94 6.54 -11.07
C MET A 85 -7.89 8.06 -10.96
N ILE A 86 -7.53 8.78 -12.02
CA ILE A 86 -7.49 10.25 -12.03
C ILE A 86 -8.87 10.83 -11.73
N THR A 87 -9.92 10.19 -12.20
CA THR A 87 -11.32 10.63 -12.01
C THR A 87 -11.95 10.14 -10.72
N PHE A 88 -11.38 9.11 -10.07
CA PHE A 88 -11.87 8.63 -8.79
C PHE A 88 -11.42 9.54 -7.64
N LYS A 89 -12.40 10.19 -7.01
CA LYS A 89 -12.18 11.05 -5.84
C LYS A 89 -13.15 10.65 -4.74
N ASP A 90 -12.62 10.21 -3.62
CA ASP A 90 -13.40 9.76 -2.49
C ASP A 90 -12.71 10.22 -1.19
N PRO A 91 -13.40 10.96 -0.29
CA PRO A 91 -12.80 11.43 0.96
C PRO A 91 -12.58 10.30 1.98
N ASP A 92 -13.28 9.18 1.81
CA ASP A 92 -13.28 8.08 2.76
C ASP A 92 -12.29 6.96 2.39
N CYS A 93 -11.61 7.08 1.25
CA CYS A 93 -10.52 6.19 0.90
C CYS A 93 -9.39 6.91 0.18
N MET A 94 -8.19 6.38 0.36
CA MET A 94 -6.97 6.81 -0.32
C MET A 94 -6.52 5.70 -1.27
N GLY A 95 -6.16 6.09 -2.50
CA GLY A 95 -5.65 5.16 -3.49
C GLY A 95 -4.21 5.51 -3.90
N PHE A 96 -3.36 4.51 -4.08
CA PHE A 96 -1.97 4.67 -4.52
C PHE A 96 -1.48 3.47 -5.34
N LEU A 97 -0.52 3.72 -6.22
CA LEU A 97 0.16 2.68 -7.00
C LEU A 97 1.15 1.94 -6.10
N VAL A 98 1.01 0.61 -6.01
CA VAL A 98 1.90 -0.26 -5.21
C VAL A 98 3.05 -0.79 -6.06
N ASP A 99 2.73 -1.19 -7.28
CA ASP A 99 3.67 -1.64 -8.30
C ASP A 99 3.10 -1.32 -9.71
N PRO A 100 3.86 -1.51 -10.80
CA PRO A 100 3.42 -1.14 -12.15
C PRO A 100 2.08 -1.74 -12.61
N ASN A 101 1.60 -2.78 -11.93
CA ASN A 101 0.38 -3.51 -12.31
C ASN A 101 -0.71 -3.49 -11.23
N ARG A 102 -0.47 -2.83 -10.09
CA ARG A 102 -1.34 -2.93 -8.93
C ARG A 102 -1.58 -1.59 -8.25
N PHE A 103 -2.85 -1.27 -8.08
CA PHE A 103 -3.33 -0.13 -7.33
C PHE A 103 -3.99 -0.58 -6.02
N GLU A 104 -3.82 0.16 -4.93
CA GLU A 104 -4.38 -0.18 -3.63
C GLU A 104 -5.25 0.96 -3.10
N PHE A 105 -6.40 0.61 -2.52
CA PHE A 105 -7.28 1.49 -1.77
C PHE A 105 -7.32 1.08 -0.30
N SER A 106 -7.18 2.05 0.57
CA SER A 106 -7.26 1.87 2.02
C SER A 106 -7.94 3.05 2.70
N ASP A 107 -8.28 2.88 3.98
CA ASP A 107 -8.74 4.00 4.82
C ASP A 107 -7.64 5.07 4.86
N PRO A 108 -7.94 6.34 4.60
CA PRO A 108 -6.93 7.40 4.50
C PRO A 108 -6.17 7.65 5.82
N ARG A 109 -6.72 7.19 6.95
CA ARG A 109 -6.05 7.25 8.24
C ARG A 109 -4.96 6.19 8.39
N ILE A 110 -4.97 5.14 7.54
CA ILE A 110 -4.03 4.02 7.60
C ILE A 110 -2.91 4.24 6.59
N ASN A 111 -1.72 4.49 7.12
CA ASN A 111 -0.49 4.62 6.35
C ASN A 111 0.70 4.17 7.21
N LYS A 112 1.88 4.08 6.63
CA LYS A 112 3.09 3.61 7.33
C LYS A 112 3.46 4.49 8.53
N GLY A 113 3.22 5.80 8.47
CA GLY A 113 3.43 6.71 9.61
C GLY A 113 2.47 6.43 10.78
N TYR A 114 1.19 6.15 10.48
CA TYR A 114 0.23 5.71 11.50
C TYR A 114 0.69 4.40 12.16
N GLY A 115 1.09 3.41 11.35
CA GLY A 115 1.62 2.14 11.88
C GLY A 115 2.83 2.34 12.78
N LEU A 116 3.78 3.17 12.35
CA LEU A 116 4.97 3.51 13.12
C LEU A 116 4.61 4.18 14.47
N LYS A 117 3.70 5.15 14.46
CA LYS A 117 3.22 5.78 15.72
C LYS A 117 2.61 4.78 16.69
N LYS A 118 1.78 3.85 16.18
CA LYS A 118 1.19 2.79 17.02
C LYS A 118 2.24 1.85 17.59
N LEU A 119 3.24 1.48 16.78
CA LEU A 119 4.35 0.64 17.22
C LEU A 119 5.16 1.33 18.32
N CYS A 120 5.52 2.59 18.12
CA CYS A 120 6.25 3.39 19.12
C CYS A 120 5.47 3.54 20.43
N GLN A 121 4.16 3.80 20.35
CA GLN A 121 3.28 3.84 21.54
C GLN A 121 3.27 2.50 22.27
N HIS A 122 3.22 1.39 21.55
CA HIS A 122 3.22 0.04 22.15
C HIS A 122 4.52 -0.26 22.90
N TYR A 123 5.66 0.11 22.34
CA TYR A 123 6.98 -0.13 22.95
C TYR A 123 7.48 0.99 23.85
N GLY A 124 6.74 2.07 24.01
CA GLY A 124 7.16 3.22 24.82
C GLY A 124 8.39 3.94 24.25
N VAL A 125 8.59 3.92 22.93
CA VAL A 125 9.71 4.58 22.25
C VAL A 125 9.23 5.93 21.69
N ALA A 126 9.98 6.99 21.96
CA ALA A 126 9.69 8.30 21.39
C ALA A 126 10.03 8.35 19.90
N MET A 127 9.23 9.04 19.09
CA MET A 127 9.41 9.14 17.63
C MET A 127 10.76 9.74 17.24
N GLU A 128 11.31 10.65 18.05
CA GLU A 128 12.63 11.27 17.88
C GLU A 128 13.80 10.26 17.91
N HIS A 129 13.58 9.09 18.49
CA HIS A 129 14.57 8.00 18.55
C HIS A 129 14.41 6.97 17.41
N ILE A 130 13.58 7.26 16.44
CA ILE A 130 13.31 6.35 15.32
C ILE A 130 14.13 6.77 14.09
N LEU A 131 14.81 5.80 13.53
CA LEU A 131 15.40 5.86 12.19
C LEU A 131 14.51 5.06 11.23
N ALA A 132 13.99 5.71 10.20
CA ALA A 132 13.13 5.09 9.20
C ALA A 132 13.75 5.11 7.81
N PHE A 133 13.56 4.04 7.04
CA PHE A 133 14.03 3.94 5.66
C PHE A 133 12.86 3.78 4.69
N GLY A 134 12.95 4.42 3.52
CA GLY A 134 11.91 4.36 2.50
C GLY A 134 12.41 4.65 1.09
N ASN A 135 11.55 4.37 0.10
CA ASN A 135 11.88 4.57 -1.31
C ASN A 135 10.71 5.06 -2.18
N ALA A 136 9.47 4.95 -1.71
CA ALA A 136 8.27 5.23 -2.51
C ALA A 136 7.29 6.14 -1.77
N THR A 137 6.37 6.76 -2.51
CA THR A 137 5.39 7.75 -2.01
C THR A 137 4.63 7.28 -0.75
N ASN A 138 4.33 5.99 -0.62
CA ASN A 138 3.66 5.44 0.56
C ASN A 138 4.55 5.41 1.83
N ASP A 139 5.86 5.70 1.71
CA ASP A 139 6.79 5.82 2.83
C ASP A 139 6.82 7.25 3.40
N ILE A 140 6.37 8.24 2.64
CA ILE A 140 6.41 9.66 3.05
C ILE A 140 5.85 9.89 4.46
N PRO A 141 4.65 9.38 4.83
CA PRO A 141 4.13 9.59 6.18
C PRO A 141 5.02 8.99 7.28
N MET A 142 5.72 7.91 7.01
CA MET A 142 6.64 7.26 7.94
C MET A 142 7.94 8.07 8.07
N LEU A 143 8.55 8.42 6.95
CA LEU A 143 9.80 9.19 6.91
C LEU A 143 9.64 10.57 7.55
N SER A 144 8.54 11.28 7.23
CA SER A 144 8.24 12.61 7.81
C SER A 144 7.88 12.58 9.30
N THR A 145 7.62 11.41 9.88
CA THR A 145 7.21 11.28 11.29
C THR A 145 8.35 10.75 12.17
N ALA A 146 9.29 10.00 11.62
CA ALA A 146 10.46 9.47 12.32
C ALA A 146 11.39 10.61 12.79
N GLY A 147 12.25 10.33 13.76
CA GLY A 147 13.30 11.25 14.19
C GLY A 147 14.33 11.51 13.10
N ILE A 148 14.64 10.49 12.28
CA ILE A 148 15.45 10.60 11.07
C ILE A 148 14.81 9.74 9.97
N GLY A 149 14.40 10.37 8.88
CA GLY A 149 13.92 9.72 7.66
C GLY A 149 15.02 9.61 6.61
N VAL A 150 15.42 8.40 6.26
CA VAL A 150 16.45 8.12 5.25
C VAL A 150 15.82 7.52 4.01
N CYS A 151 16.07 8.08 2.85
CA CYS A 151 15.67 7.45 1.59
C CYS A 151 16.86 6.84 0.85
N VAL A 152 16.61 5.79 0.10
CA VAL A 152 17.63 5.15 -0.75
C VAL A 152 17.91 5.99 -2.00
N GLN A 153 19.06 5.77 -2.65
CA GLN A 153 19.49 6.56 -3.80
C GLN A 153 18.50 6.53 -4.97
N ASN A 154 17.87 5.39 -5.21
CA ASN A 154 16.85 5.20 -6.27
C ASN A 154 15.40 5.41 -5.77
N ALA A 155 15.20 6.15 -4.67
CA ALA A 155 13.87 6.58 -4.23
C ALA A 155 13.25 7.56 -5.24
N THR A 156 11.92 7.67 -5.21
CA THR A 156 11.17 8.63 -6.05
C THR A 156 11.49 10.09 -5.64
N ASP A 157 11.34 11.03 -6.56
CA ASP A 157 11.71 12.43 -6.34
C ASP A 157 10.91 13.10 -5.22
N ASP A 158 9.64 12.75 -5.07
CA ASP A 158 8.76 13.20 -3.97
C ASP A 158 9.24 12.72 -2.60
N VAL A 159 9.79 11.51 -2.51
CA VAL A 159 10.40 10.97 -1.29
C VAL A 159 11.73 11.67 -0.99
N LYS A 160 12.59 11.86 -2.01
CA LYS A 160 13.87 12.59 -1.85
C LYS A 160 13.69 14.02 -1.38
N ALA A 161 12.56 14.65 -1.77
CA ALA A 161 12.27 16.03 -1.40
C ALA A 161 11.92 16.23 0.08
N ILE A 162 11.55 15.16 0.80
CA ILE A 162 11.06 15.23 2.19
C ILE A 162 11.92 14.46 3.20
N CYS A 163 12.82 13.58 2.78
CA CYS A 163 13.68 12.84 3.69
C CYS A 163 14.80 13.71 4.23
N ASP A 164 15.27 13.39 5.45
CA ASP A 164 16.38 14.10 6.09
C ASP A 164 17.73 13.75 5.46
N VAL A 165 17.86 12.49 5.00
CA VAL A 165 19.10 11.98 4.41
C VAL A 165 18.78 11.16 3.17
N ILE A 166 19.56 11.39 2.10
CA ILE A 166 19.57 10.53 0.91
C ILE A 166 20.79 9.63 0.99
N SER A 167 20.58 8.31 1.13
CA SER A 167 21.67 7.33 1.08
C SER A 167 22.35 7.37 -0.29
N PRO A 168 23.69 7.27 -0.36
CA PRO A 168 24.38 7.16 -1.65
C PRO A 168 24.16 5.80 -2.34
N TYR A 169 23.53 4.83 -1.66
CA TYR A 169 23.30 3.46 -2.12
C TYR A 169 21.85 3.25 -2.52
N THR A 170 21.63 2.43 -3.54
CA THR A 170 20.31 1.94 -3.95
C THR A 170 19.84 0.80 -3.02
N ASN A 171 18.56 0.44 -3.11
CA ASN A 171 18.05 -0.73 -2.39
C ASN A 171 18.79 -2.03 -2.78
N ASP A 172 19.23 -2.17 -4.04
CA ASP A 172 19.96 -3.34 -4.54
C ASP A 172 21.42 -3.38 -4.05
N GLU A 173 21.95 -2.25 -3.60
CA GLU A 173 23.29 -2.09 -3.03
C GLU A 173 23.31 -2.13 -1.50
N SER A 174 22.29 -2.72 -0.88
CA SER A 174 22.18 -2.82 0.58
C SER A 174 22.22 -1.47 1.31
N ALA A 175 21.53 -0.45 0.79
CA ALA A 175 21.52 0.90 1.32
C ALA A 175 21.32 0.98 2.84
N ILE A 176 20.40 0.18 3.39
CA ILE A 176 20.12 0.17 4.83
C ILE A 176 21.34 -0.35 5.61
N GLY A 177 21.90 -1.50 5.20
CA GLY A 177 23.04 -2.11 5.87
C GLY A 177 24.26 -1.20 5.85
N ASN A 178 24.57 -0.59 4.70
CA ASN A 178 25.67 0.35 4.55
C ASN A 178 25.48 1.59 5.43
N TYR A 179 24.27 2.18 5.41
CA TYR A 179 23.97 3.33 6.25
C TYR A 179 24.15 3.05 7.74
N LEU A 180 23.67 1.91 8.23
CA LEU A 180 23.80 1.51 9.63
C LEU A 180 25.26 1.31 10.02
N ASN A 181 26.04 0.63 9.18
CA ASN A 181 27.49 0.41 9.43
C ASN A 181 28.29 1.74 9.46
N GLU A 182 27.95 2.68 8.58
CA GLU A 182 28.68 3.95 8.46
C GLU A 182 28.33 4.97 9.54
N ASN A 183 27.10 4.91 10.09
CA ASN A 183 26.59 5.96 10.95
C ASN A 183 26.27 5.54 12.38
N LEU A 184 26.09 4.22 12.66
CA LEU A 184 25.63 3.74 13.96
C LEU A 184 26.49 2.60 14.56
N LEU A 185 27.30 1.90 13.79
CA LEU A 185 28.18 0.81 14.23
C LEU A 185 29.65 1.16 14.12
#